data_a2c648bb8fa01bf72cc75dcdeaee3d1f
#
_entry.id   a2c648bb8fa01bf72cc75dcdeaee3d1f
#
_cell.length_a   1.000
_cell.length_b   1.000
_cell.length_c   1.000
_cell.angle_alpha   90.00
_cell.angle_beta   90.00
_cell.angle_gamma   90.00
#
_symmetry.space_group_name_H-M   'P 1'
#
loop_
_entity.id
_entity.type
_entity.pdbx_description
1 polymer ?
#
loop_
_entity_poly.entity_id
_entity_poly.type
_entity_poly.pdbx_seq_one_letter_code
_entity_poly.pdbx_strand_id
1 'polypeptide(L)'
;MIDISPYKFNKPNGPGKKDWVHVAPCPDVYRGKYRDIDHPNEDLGVKYADDVKNICQNLKNEGKGVCAFIAESLMSVGGQILPPQNYFRNVYKHVREAGGVCIADEVQVGFGRVGSHMWAFQLYGEDAIPDIVTVGKPMGNGHPVAAVITTPAIAGSFKDTGIEYFNTYGGNPVSCAIANAVMEVIERENLQENALKVGNHLMTELRKLAKRRKIIGDVRGVGLFAGIELVRDRIERSPATSEAKHVVSRMKDRKILISSDGPDDNILKLKPPMVFTIENVNHLVSTLDEVLEEVDIGVEKKYEPTTTILKATISKMDVETDNTTCSSGKPLLVRAN
;
A
#
# COMPACT_ATOMS: atom_id res chain seq x y z
N MET A 1 -2.58 10.74 -15.91
CA MET A 1 -2.74 10.10 -14.57
C MET A 1 -4.02 9.31 -14.42
N ILE A 2 -5.21 9.82 -14.84
CA ILE A 2 -6.48 9.07 -14.71
C ILE A 2 -6.44 7.74 -15.44
N ASP A 3 -5.93 7.70 -16.66
CA ASP A 3 -5.88 6.49 -17.50
C ASP A 3 -4.93 5.40 -16.97
N ILE A 4 -3.90 5.76 -16.20
CA ILE A 4 -2.93 4.82 -15.64
C ILE A 4 -3.19 4.44 -14.18
N SER A 5 -4.26 4.97 -13.55
CA SER A 5 -4.58 4.70 -12.15
C SER A 5 -5.60 3.56 -12.03
N PRO A 6 -5.23 2.40 -11.43
CA PRO A 6 -6.15 1.30 -11.15
C PRO A 6 -7.39 1.75 -10.36
N TYR A 7 -7.21 2.69 -9.45
CA TYR A 7 -8.31 3.27 -8.65
C TYR A 7 -9.32 4.06 -9.47
N LYS A 8 -8.99 4.42 -10.71
CA LYS A 8 -9.88 5.16 -11.61
C LYS A 8 -10.50 4.25 -12.65
N PHE A 9 -9.69 3.43 -13.32
CA PHE A 9 -10.21 2.60 -14.40
C PHE A 9 -10.93 1.32 -13.92
N ASN A 10 -10.62 0.80 -12.71
CA ASN A 10 -11.28 -0.38 -12.13
C ASN A 10 -12.58 -0.07 -11.37
N LYS A 11 -12.99 1.22 -11.27
CA LYS A 11 -14.27 1.53 -10.62
C LYS A 11 -15.47 1.01 -11.43
N PRO A 12 -16.53 0.54 -10.75
CA PRO A 12 -17.80 0.32 -11.41
C PRO A 12 -18.20 1.60 -12.19
N ASN A 13 -18.52 1.47 -13.46
CA ASN A 13 -18.77 2.59 -14.40
C ASN A 13 -17.55 3.50 -14.67
N GLY A 14 -16.33 3.06 -14.36
CA GLY A 14 -15.10 3.74 -14.75
C GLY A 14 -14.83 3.61 -16.25
N PRO A 15 -13.85 4.39 -16.78
CA PRO A 15 -13.54 4.42 -18.22
C PRO A 15 -12.90 3.12 -18.75
N GLY A 16 -12.61 2.16 -17.87
CA GLY A 16 -11.82 0.98 -18.20
C GLY A 16 -10.33 1.28 -18.37
N LYS A 17 -9.53 0.22 -18.36
CA LYS A 17 -8.09 0.31 -18.61
C LYS A 17 -7.85 0.53 -20.12
N LYS A 18 -7.00 1.48 -20.47
CA LYS A 18 -6.61 1.71 -21.86
C LYS A 18 -5.67 0.60 -22.36
N ASP A 19 -5.71 0.30 -23.67
CA ASP A 19 -4.92 -0.79 -24.25
C ASP A 19 -3.41 -0.58 -24.16
N TRP A 20 -2.97 0.68 -24.12
CA TRP A 20 -1.55 1.05 -23.97
C TRP A 20 -1.08 1.02 -22.49
N VAL A 21 -1.96 0.76 -21.53
CA VAL A 21 -1.62 0.63 -20.09
C VAL A 21 -1.46 -0.83 -19.73
N HIS A 22 -0.29 -1.20 -19.22
CA HIS A 22 0.01 -2.53 -18.73
C HIS A 22 0.26 -2.47 -17.24
N VAL A 23 -0.44 -3.30 -16.47
CA VAL A 23 -0.34 -3.32 -15.02
C VAL A 23 0.52 -4.50 -14.60
N ALA A 24 1.67 -4.20 -13.97
CA ALA A 24 2.48 -5.22 -13.32
C ALA A 24 1.88 -5.62 -11.97
N PRO A 25 2.05 -6.87 -11.52
CA PRO A 25 1.65 -7.29 -10.19
C PRO A 25 2.30 -6.41 -9.12
N CYS A 26 1.51 -6.04 -8.10
CA CYS A 26 2.04 -5.32 -6.95
C CYS A 26 3.07 -6.21 -6.21
N PRO A 27 4.29 -5.72 -5.94
CA PRO A 27 5.35 -6.50 -5.30
C PRO A 27 5.14 -6.63 -3.78
N ASP A 28 3.96 -7.10 -3.40
CA ASP A 28 3.57 -7.39 -2.03
C ASP A 28 3.95 -8.84 -1.68
N VAL A 29 4.99 -8.99 -0.87
CA VAL A 29 5.50 -10.30 -0.44
C VAL A 29 4.62 -10.95 0.61
N TYR A 30 3.72 -10.22 1.25
CA TYR A 30 2.81 -10.78 2.23
C TYR A 30 1.53 -11.34 1.59
N ARG A 31 0.86 -10.57 0.71
CA ARG A 31 -0.46 -10.91 0.13
C ARG A 31 -0.47 -11.05 -1.38
N GLY A 32 0.57 -10.59 -2.05
CA GLY A 32 0.60 -10.50 -3.50
C GLY A 32 0.74 -11.84 -4.23
N LYS A 33 1.09 -11.76 -5.50
CA LYS A 33 1.22 -12.92 -6.40
C LYS A 33 2.25 -13.93 -5.92
N TYR A 34 3.36 -13.46 -5.34
CA TYR A 34 4.45 -14.28 -4.80
C TYR A 34 4.62 -13.97 -3.32
N ARG A 35 4.07 -14.85 -2.47
CA ARG A 35 4.11 -14.66 -1.02
C ARG A 35 5.40 -15.27 -0.45
N ASP A 36 5.92 -14.65 0.58
CA ASP A 36 7.12 -15.09 1.30
C ASP A 36 7.00 -16.53 1.84
N ILE A 37 5.82 -16.91 2.31
CA ILE A 37 5.53 -18.25 2.84
C ILE A 37 5.56 -19.33 1.74
N ASP A 38 5.18 -18.98 0.51
CA ASP A 38 5.14 -19.93 -0.61
C ASP A 38 6.50 -20.03 -1.32
N HIS A 39 7.38 -19.06 -1.12
CA HIS A 39 8.66 -18.90 -1.79
C HIS A 39 9.83 -18.59 -0.83
N PRO A 40 10.04 -19.40 0.23
CA PRO A 40 10.95 -19.04 1.34
C PRO A 40 12.44 -18.91 0.96
N ASN A 41 12.84 -19.45 -0.19
CA ASN A 41 14.22 -19.45 -0.65
C ASN A 41 14.44 -18.70 -1.97
N GLU A 42 13.45 -17.93 -2.44
CA GLU A 42 13.52 -17.20 -3.68
C GLU A 42 13.73 -15.70 -3.44
N ASP A 43 14.44 -15.04 -4.35
CA ASP A 43 14.50 -13.58 -4.39
C ASP A 43 13.20 -13.04 -5.00
N LEU A 44 12.28 -12.64 -4.14
CA LEU A 44 10.97 -12.14 -4.56
C LEU A 44 11.07 -10.82 -5.33
N GLY A 45 12.12 -10.03 -5.09
CA GLY A 45 12.38 -8.82 -5.87
C GLY A 45 12.66 -9.12 -7.32
N VAL A 46 13.51 -10.10 -7.59
CA VAL A 46 13.78 -10.59 -8.94
C VAL A 46 12.52 -11.20 -9.56
N LYS A 47 11.81 -12.03 -8.81
CA LYS A 47 10.61 -12.73 -9.29
C LYS A 47 9.50 -11.77 -9.72
N TYR A 48 9.21 -10.74 -8.94
CA TYR A 48 8.26 -9.68 -9.31
C TYR A 48 8.77 -8.82 -10.48
N ALA A 49 10.09 -8.57 -10.56
CA ALA A 49 10.67 -7.82 -11.67
C ALA A 49 10.61 -8.61 -13.00
N ASP A 50 10.68 -9.94 -12.95
CA ASP A 50 10.52 -10.79 -14.14
C ASP A 50 9.11 -10.70 -14.74
N ASP A 51 8.07 -10.41 -13.97
CA ASP A 51 6.75 -10.09 -14.53
C ASP A 51 6.79 -8.83 -15.39
N VAL A 52 7.52 -7.79 -14.98
CA VAL A 52 7.72 -6.58 -15.78
C VAL A 52 8.54 -6.88 -17.02
N LYS A 53 9.61 -7.67 -16.90
CA LYS A 53 10.41 -8.16 -18.04
C LYS A 53 9.53 -8.87 -19.08
N ASN A 54 8.65 -9.77 -18.62
CA ASN A 54 7.74 -10.50 -19.50
C ASN A 54 6.76 -9.57 -20.23
N ILE A 55 6.24 -8.53 -19.54
CA ILE A 55 5.40 -7.50 -20.17
C ILE A 55 6.20 -6.77 -21.26
N CYS A 56 7.42 -6.33 -20.98
CA CYS A 56 8.29 -5.67 -21.96
C CYS A 56 8.58 -6.57 -23.17
N GLN A 57 8.85 -7.84 -22.94
CA GLN A 57 9.12 -8.82 -24.01
C GLN A 57 7.88 -9.05 -24.89
N ASN A 58 6.70 -9.21 -24.29
CA ASN A 58 5.46 -9.39 -25.03
C ASN A 58 5.16 -8.18 -25.92
N LEU A 59 5.32 -6.96 -25.40
CA LEU A 59 5.16 -5.73 -26.17
C LEU A 59 6.12 -5.67 -27.34
N LYS A 60 7.39 -6.04 -27.14
CA LYS A 60 8.38 -6.11 -28.20
C LYS A 60 7.98 -7.12 -29.29
N ASN A 61 7.47 -8.30 -28.89
CA ASN A 61 7.03 -9.33 -29.84
C ASN A 61 5.80 -8.86 -30.65
N GLU A 62 4.97 -7.97 -30.08
CA GLU A 62 3.84 -7.33 -30.76
C GLU A 62 4.25 -6.11 -31.61
N GLY A 63 5.55 -5.81 -31.74
CA GLY A 63 6.05 -4.64 -32.45
C GLY A 63 5.78 -3.31 -31.74
N LYS A 64 5.48 -3.35 -30.44
CA LYS A 64 5.22 -2.18 -29.60
C LYS A 64 6.44 -1.83 -28.75
N GLY A 65 6.64 -0.54 -28.48
CA GLY A 65 7.67 -0.05 -27.56
C GLY A 65 7.14 0.15 -26.15
N VAL A 66 8.06 0.20 -25.19
CA VAL A 66 7.78 0.63 -23.81
C VAL A 66 8.12 2.11 -23.70
N CYS A 67 7.16 2.95 -23.30
CA CYS A 67 7.40 4.37 -23.09
C CYS A 67 7.97 4.63 -21.68
N ALA A 68 7.28 4.14 -20.65
CA ALA A 68 7.67 4.36 -19.27
C ALA A 68 7.13 3.27 -18.34
N PHE A 69 7.83 3.09 -17.22
CA PHE A 69 7.35 2.43 -16.03
C PHE A 69 7.16 3.49 -14.92
N ILE A 70 6.04 3.44 -14.20
CA ILE A 70 5.79 4.31 -13.05
C ILE A 70 5.32 3.50 -11.85
N ALA A 71 5.91 3.76 -10.70
CA ALA A 71 5.48 3.21 -9.41
C ALA A 71 5.80 4.17 -8.26
N GLU A 72 5.04 4.07 -7.16
CA GLU A 72 5.45 4.63 -5.88
C GLU A 72 6.70 3.88 -5.40
N SER A 73 7.71 4.59 -4.87
CA SER A 73 8.91 3.95 -4.28
C SER A 73 8.57 3.09 -3.07
N LEU A 74 7.58 3.48 -2.27
CA LEU A 74 6.88 2.66 -1.29
C LEU A 74 5.39 2.79 -1.59
N MET A 75 4.69 1.68 -1.80
CA MET A 75 3.31 1.70 -2.29
C MET A 75 2.32 1.98 -1.17
N SER A 76 1.93 3.25 -1.04
CA SER A 76 1.12 3.72 0.06
C SER A 76 -0.32 3.20 -0.01
N VAL A 77 -1.04 3.54 -1.08
CA VAL A 77 -2.47 3.21 -1.20
C VAL A 77 -2.69 1.69 -1.37
N GLY A 78 -1.71 0.98 -1.92
CA GLY A 78 -1.71 -0.48 -2.01
C GLY A 78 -1.62 -1.20 -0.66
N GLY A 79 -1.36 -0.48 0.45
CA GLY A 79 -1.31 -1.06 1.79
C GLY A 79 0.03 -0.89 2.50
N GLN A 80 0.71 0.22 2.31
CA GLN A 80 2.01 0.53 2.92
C GLN A 80 3.07 -0.53 2.59
N ILE A 81 3.12 -0.94 1.33
CA ILE A 81 3.99 -2.02 0.87
C ILE A 81 5.40 -1.48 0.64
N LEU A 82 6.37 -2.21 1.16
CA LEU A 82 7.79 -2.04 0.86
C LEU A 82 8.15 -3.06 -0.24
N PRO A 83 8.35 -2.63 -1.48
CA PRO A 83 8.86 -3.53 -2.51
C PRO A 83 10.11 -4.27 -2.05
N PRO A 84 10.23 -5.58 -2.31
CA PRO A 84 11.39 -6.34 -1.86
C PRO A 84 12.68 -5.83 -2.52
N GLN A 85 13.82 -6.06 -1.85
CA GLN A 85 15.12 -5.71 -2.39
C GLN A 85 15.29 -6.31 -3.80
N ASN A 86 16.11 -5.69 -4.63
CA ASN A 86 16.34 -6.06 -6.03
C ASN A 86 15.15 -5.83 -7.00
N TYR A 87 13.94 -5.49 -6.51
CA TYR A 87 12.78 -5.22 -7.39
C TYR A 87 13.06 -4.05 -8.34
N PHE A 88 13.25 -2.84 -7.84
CA PHE A 88 13.43 -1.66 -8.69
C PHE A 88 14.69 -1.71 -9.53
N ARG A 89 15.80 -2.22 -8.99
CA ARG A 89 17.04 -2.43 -9.79
C ARG A 89 16.76 -3.24 -11.07
N ASN A 90 16.08 -4.38 -10.92
CA ASN A 90 15.81 -5.25 -12.06
C ASN A 90 14.71 -4.68 -12.98
N VAL A 91 13.65 -4.10 -12.41
CA VAL A 91 12.60 -3.43 -13.19
C VAL A 91 13.19 -2.33 -14.07
N TYR A 92 14.00 -1.43 -13.48
CA TYR A 92 14.59 -0.32 -14.21
C TYR A 92 15.53 -0.79 -15.33
N LYS A 93 16.30 -1.84 -15.05
CA LYS A 93 17.11 -2.51 -16.08
C LYS A 93 16.24 -2.98 -17.25
N HIS A 94 15.20 -3.78 -16.98
CA HIS A 94 14.35 -4.36 -18.02
C HIS A 94 13.58 -3.30 -18.83
N VAL A 95 13.09 -2.25 -18.17
CA VAL A 95 12.38 -1.15 -18.82
C VAL A 95 13.31 -0.35 -19.74
N ARG A 96 14.53 -0.02 -19.27
CA ARG A 96 15.52 0.69 -20.09
C ARG A 96 16.03 -0.14 -21.27
N GLU A 97 16.23 -1.44 -21.07
CA GLU A 97 16.56 -2.37 -22.17
C GLU A 97 15.44 -2.45 -23.22
N ALA A 98 14.20 -2.17 -22.84
CA ALA A 98 13.05 -2.07 -23.75
C ALA A 98 12.85 -0.67 -24.36
N GLY A 99 13.73 0.30 -24.04
CA GLY A 99 13.71 1.67 -24.56
C GLY A 99 12.86 2.65 -23.75
N GLY A 100 12.31 2.23 -22.61
CA GLY A 100 11.48 3.06 -21.74
C GLY A 100 12.27 3.82 -20.67
N VAL A 101 11.60 4.76 -20.00
CA VAL A 101 12.11 5.51 -18.84
C VAL A 101 11.42 5.06 -17.54
N CYS A 102 12.09 5.26 -16.41
CA CYS A 102 11.60 4.86 -15.09
C CYS A 102 11.22 6.09 -14.27
N ILE A 103 9.99 6.09 -13.77
CA ILE A 103 9.40 7.19 -12.99
C ILE A 103 9.15 6.72 -11.56
N ALA A 104 9.83 7.35 -10.59
CA ALA A 104 9.54 7.15 -9.18
C ALA A 104 8.52 8.18 -8.68
N ASP A 105 7.41 7.72 -8.12
CA ASP A 105 6.43 8.57 -7.46
C ASP A 105 6.77 8.70 -5.97
N GLU A 106 7.34 9.86 -5.61
CA GLU A 106 7.74 10.22 -4.25
C GLU A 106 6.70 11.09 -3.54
N VAL A 107 5.52 11.27 -4.12
CA VAL A 107 4.46 12.15 -3.61
C VAL A 107 3.99 11.75 -2.21
N GLN A 108 4.14 10.49 -1.82
CA GLN A 108 3.75 9.99 -0.50
C GLN A 108 4.91 9.81 0.48
N VAL A 109 6.12 9.61 -0.01
CA VAL A 109 7.23 9.06 0.79
C VAL A 109 8.54 9.86 0.72
N GLY A 110 8.62 10.85 -0.15
CA GLY A 110 9.75 11.77 -0.23
C GLY A 110 9.87 12.71 0.97
N PHE A 111 10.85 13.61 0.89
CA PHE A 111 11.15 14.64 1.88
C PHE A 111 11.55 14.08 3.26
N GLY A 112 12.42 13.07 3.28
CA GLY A 112 13.02 12.54 4.49
C GLY A 112 12.13 11.63 5.34
N ARG A 113 10.90 11.31 4.90
CA ARG A 113 9.95 10.48 5.66
C ARG A 113 10.49 9.09 6.01
N VAL A 114 11.31 8.50 5.15
CA VAL A 114 11.92 7.19 5.38
C VAL A 114 13.08 7.22 6.38
N GLY A 115 13.50 8.41 6.80
CA GLY A 115 14.51 8.64 7.83
C GLY A 115 15.94 8.51 7.32
N SER A 116 16.33 7.41 6.72
CA SER A 116 17.69 7.16 6.24
C SER A 116 18.07 7.99 5.00
N HIS A 117 17.08 8.40 4.19
CA HIS A 117 17.29 9.10 2.92
C HIS A 117 16.24 10.20 2.71
N MET A 118 16.59 11.18 1.89
CA MET A 118 15.66 12.26 1.48
C MET A 118 14.54 11.69 0.57
N TRP A 119 14.87 10.74 -0.30
CA TRP A 119 13.94 10.09 -1.24
C TRP A 119 13.86 8.60 -0.98
N ALA A 120 12.66 8.04 -1.03
CA ALA A 120 12.46 6.63 -0.72
C ALA A 120 13.08 5.69 -1.77
N PHE A 121 13.19 6.08 -3.04
CA PHE A 121 13.88 5.26 -4.05
C PHE A 121 15.33 4.96 -3.67
N GLN A 122 15.99 5.80 -2.88
CA GLN A 122 17.38 5.61 -2.43
C GLN A 122 17.54 4.39 -1.50
N LEU A 123 16.45 3.87 -0.92
CA LEU A 123 16.46 2.63 -0.11
C LEU A 123 16.88 1.40 -0.91
N TYR A 124 16.80 1.45 -2.24
CA TYR A 124 17.06 0.32 -3.14
C TYR A 124 18.45 0.36 -3.77
N GLY A 125 19.29 1.34 -3.38
CA GLY A 125 20.67 1.46 -3.79
C GLY A 125 20.88 2.27 -5.06
N GLU A 126 22.15 2.48 -5.41
CA GLU A 126 22.59 3.34 -6.50
C GLU A 126 22.14 2.84 -7.89
N ASP A 127 21.89 1.53 -8.04
CA ASP A 127 21.41 0.94 -9.30
C ASP A 127 19.91 1.14 -9.54
N ALA A 128 19.18 1.69 -8.55
CA ALA A 128 17.73 1.93 -8.61
C ALA A 128 17.40 3.44 -8.72
N ILE A 129 18.26 4.23 -9.38
CA ILE A 129 18.01 5.65 -9.62
C ILE A 129 17.00 5.80 -10.77
N PRO A 130 15.85 6.46 -10.53
CA PRO A 130 14.86 6.71 -11.57
C PRO A 130 15.31 7.79 -12.57
N ASP A 131 14.70 7.81 -13.75
CA ASP A 131 14.93 8.83 -14.77
C ASP A 131 14.09 10.09 -14.52
N ILE A 132 12.93 9.91 -13.88
CA ILE A 132 12.00 10.98 -13.53
C ILE A 132 11.51 10.74 -12.08
N VAL A 133 11.41 11.81 -11.31
CA VAL A 133 10.82 11.79 -9.96
C VAL A 133 9.65 12.75 -9.90
N THR A 134 8.49 12.29 -9.42
CA THR A 134 7.35 13.16 -9.13
C THR A 134 7.25 13.43 -7.64
N VAL A 135 7.08 14.70 -7.27
CA VAL A 135 6.97 15.15 -5.88
C VAL A 135 5.75 16.05 -5.69
N GLY A 136 5.23 16.08 -4.48
CA GLY A 136 4.05 16.90 -4.16
C GLY A 136 3.75 16.86 -2.66
N LYS A 137 2.53 16.85 -2.26
CA LYS A 137 2.01 16.81 -0.86
C LYS A 137 2.95 17.36 0.23
N PRO A 138 3.99 16.61 0.71
CA PRO A 138 4.91 17.11 1.73
C PRO A 138 5.68 18.35 1.27
N MET A 139 5.93 18.52 -0.03
CA MET A 139 6.62 19.66 -0.60
C MET A 139 6.03 21.00 -0.16
N GLY A 140 4.70 21.08 -0.05
CA GLY A 140 3.98 22.28 0.36
C GLY A 140 3.47 22.26 1.80
N ASN A 141 3.57 21.11 2.49
CA ASN A 141 3.07 20.91 3.85
C ASN A 141 1.65 21.50 4.09
N GLY A 142 0.73 21.21 3.16
CA GLY A 142 -0.64 21.72 3.15
C GLY A 142 -0.93 22.73 2.05
N HIS A 143 0.08 23.43 1.52
CA HIS A 143 -0.07 24.26 0.33
C HIS A 143 0.01 23.40 -0.95
N PRO A 144 -0.86 23.63 -1.95
CA PRO A 144 -0.85 22.85 -3.18
C PRO A 144 0.34 23.24 -4.07
N VAL A 145 1.40 22.46 -4.02
CA VAL A 145 2.57 22.58 -4.88
C VAL A 145 3.10 21.20 -5.22
N ALA A 146 3.56 21.03 -6.45
CA ALA A 146 4.15 19.80 -6.95
C ALA A 146 5.24 20.10 -7.98
N ALA A 147 6.15 19.15 -8.19
CA ALA A 147 7.19 19.28 -9.18
C ALA A 147 7.48 17.92 -9.85
N VAL A 148 8.06 18.00 -11.05
CA VAL A 148 8.65 16.89 -11.78
C VAL A 148 10.14 17.19 -11.91
N ILE A 149 10.96 16.23 -11.49
CA ILE A 149 12.43 16.34 -11.51
C ILE A 149 12.92 15.29 -12.50
N THR A 150 13.81 15.68 -13.41
CA THR A 150 14.34 14.76 -14.41
C THR A 150 15.75 15.11 -14.83
N THR A 151 16.37 14.26 -15.64
CA THR A 151 17.71 14.50 -16.18
C THR A 151 17.71 15.58 -17.26
N PRO A 152 18.85 16.28 -17.48
CA PRO A 152 18.97 17.25 -18.57
C PRO A 152 18.67 16.68 -19.96
N ALA A 153 19.00 15.39 -20.19
CA ALA A 153 18.74 14.72 -21.45
C ALA A 153 17.24 14.57 -21.73
N ILE A 154 16.45 14.15 -20.73
CA ILE A 154 14.99 14.01 -20.87
C ILE A 154 14.33 15.39 -20.99
N ALA A 155 14.76 16.37 -20.21
CA ALA A 155 14.28 17.74 -20.32
C ALA A 155 14.58 18.34 -21.70
N GLY A 156 15.79 18.07 -22.25
CA GLY A 156 16.18 18.47 -23.59
C GLY A 156 15.27 17.83 -24.66
N SER A 157 15.06 16.52 -24.58
CA SER A 157 14.16 15.81 -25.48
C SER A 157 12.75 16.39 -25.50
N PHE A 158 12.19 16.75 -24.33
CA PHE A 158 10.89 17.43 -24.26
C PHE A 158 10.93 18.81 -24.95
N LYS A 159 11.98 19.61 -24.70
CA LYS A 159 12.17 20.92 -25.34
C LYS A 159 12.25 20.81 -26.86
N ASP A 160 12.93 19.78 -27.36
CA ASP A 160 13.15 19.57 -28.80
C ASP A 160 11.87 19.18 -29.54
N THR A 161 10.82 18.75 -28.85
CA THR A 161 9.49 18.52 -29.46
C THR A 161 8.81 19.80 -29.94
N GLY A 162 9.29 20.97 -29.51
CA GLY A 162 8.65 22.26 -29.77
C GLY A 162 7.31 22.48 -29.06
N ILE A 163 6.88 21.53 -28.22
CA ILE A 163 5.66 21.66 -27.43
C ILE A 163 5.93 22.58 -26.25
N GLU A 164 5.19 23.68 -26.19
CA GLU A 164 5.24 24.59 -25.04
C GLU A 164 4.44 24.02 -23.87
N TYR A 165 5.08 23.91 -22.69
CA TYR A 165 4.39 23.65 -21.44
C TYR A 165 3.96 24.98 -20.82
N PHE A 166 2.67 25.21 -20.76
CA PHE A 166 2.12 26.39 -20.11
C PHE A 166 1.19 26.01 -18.94
N ASN A 167 1.44 26.65 -17.79
CA ASN A 167 0.59 26.57 -16.62
C ASN A 167 0.59 27.94 -15.93
N THR A 168 -0.56 28.59 -15.89
CA THR A 168 -0.71 29.97 -15.36
C THR A 168 -0.14 30.11 -13.94
N TYR A 169 -0.33 29.12 -13.08
CA TYR A 169 0.10 29.14 -11.69
C TYR A 169 1.36 28.31 -11.42
N GLY A 170 1.85 27.59 -12.39
CA GLY A 170 3.08 26.78 -12.26
C GLY A 170 4.29 27.66 -11.99
N GLY A 171 5.07 27.34 -10.98
CA GLY A 171 6.28 28.07 -10.60
C GLY A 171 6.03 29.48 -10.05
N ASN A 172 4.83 29.77 -9.56
CA ASN A 172 4.56 31.09 -8.98
C ASN A 172 5.42 31.34 -7.72
N PRO A 173 5.82 32.61 -7.46
CA PRO A 173 6.76 32.92 -6.37
C PRO A 173 6.29 32.47 -4.98
N VAL A 174 4.99 32.55 -4.71
CA VAL A 174 4.43 32.18 -3.40
C VAL A 174 4.59 30.69 -3.14
N SER A 175 4.19 29.85 -4.09
CA SER A 175 4.33 28.39 -3.97
C SER A 175 5.81 27.97 -3.88
N CYS A 176 6.69 28.61 -4.64
CA CYS A 176 8.13 28.34 -4.58
C CYS A 176 8.73 28.73 -3.21
N ALA A 177 8.35 29.90 -2.67
CA ALA A 177 8.79 30.34 -1.35
C ALA A 177 8.31 29.38 -0.24
N ILE A 178 7.08 28.90 -0.32
CA ILE A 178 6.55 27.93 0.64
C ILE A 178 7.32 26.61 0.54
N ALA A 179 7.55 26.09 -0.66
CA ALA A 179 8.29 24.84 -0.85
C ALA A 179 9.74 24.96 -0.31
N ASN A 180 10.41 26.08 -0.54
CA ASN A 180 11.74 26.33 0.01
C ASN A 180 11.71 26.37 1.54
N ALA A 181 10.76 27.10 2.14
CA ALA A 181 10.60 27.16 3.59
C ALA A 181 10.36 25.78 4.22
N VAL A 182 9.60 24.91 3.56
CA VAL A 182 9.40 23.52 4.03
C VAL A 182 10.73 22.76 4.02
N MET A 183 11.52 22.85 2.96
CA MET A 183 12.83 22.19 2.88
C MET A 183 13.80 22.72 3.95
N GLU A 184 13.85 24.04 4.14
CA GLU A 184 14.65 24.67 5.19
C GLU A 184 14.27 24.21 6.61
N VAL A 185 12.96 24.03 6.87
CA VAL A 185 12.49 23.51 8.17
C VAL A 185 12.89 22.05 8.36
N ILE A 186 12.75 21.21 7.33
CA ILE A 186 13.16 19.80 7.40
C ILE A 186 14.64 19.69 7.77
N GLU A 187 15.50 20.52 7.15
CA GLU A 187 16.94 20.54 7.41
C GLU A 187 17.25 21.12 8.79
N ARG A 188 16.77 22.34 9.07
CA ARG A 188 17.04 23.06 10.33
C ARG A 188 16.60 22.31 11.58
N GLU A 189 15.47 21.62 11.51
CA GLU A 189 14.91 20.87 12.63
C GLU A 189 15.31 19.40 12.62
N ASN A 190 16.21 18.99 11.72
CA ASN A 190 16.68 17.60 11.59
C ASN A 190 15.54 16.57 11.50
N LEU A 191 14.46 16.90 10.77
CA LEU A 191 13.24 16.07 10.74
C LEU A 191 13.46 14.71 10.08
N GLN A 192 14.43 14.60 9.17
CA GLN A 192 14.82 13.31 8.59
C GLN A 192 15.43 12.38 9.65
N GLU A 193 16.34 12.88 10.49
CA GLU A 193 16.94 12.10 11.59
C GLU A 193 15.86 11.73 12.64
N ASN A 194 14.95 12.66 12.94
CA ASN A 194 13.81 12.39 13.80
C ASN A 194 12.95 11.25 13.24
N ALA A 195 12.67 11.26 11.93
CA ALA A 195 11.91 10.18 11.29
C ALA A 195 12.62 8.83 11.38
N LEU A 196 13.95 8.79 11.28
CA LEU A 196 14.74 7.58 11.48
C LEU A 196 14.62 7.06 12.91
N LYS A 197 14.91 7.91 13.89
CA LYS A 197 14.92 7.56 15.32
C LYS A 197 13.54 7.12 15.82
N VAL A 198 12.53 7.96 15.57
CA VAL A 198 11.15 7.70 16.02
C VAL A 198 10.52 6.56 15.24
N GLY A 199 10.83 6.45 13.95
CA GLY A 199 10.36 5.34 13.11
C GLY A 199 10.90 3.98 13.56
N ASN A 200 12.18 3.89 13.93
CA ASN A 200 12.77 2.67 14.48
C ASN A 200 12.11 2.26 15.80
N HIS A 201 11.79 3.23 16.66
CA HIS A 201 11.04 2.97 17.88
C HIS A 201 9.62 2.50 17.57
N LEU A 202 8.91 3.19 16.67
CA LEU A 202 7.56 2.81 16.21
C LEU A 202 7.53 1.35 15.72
N MET A 203 8.42 0.99 14.80
CA MET A 203 8.48 -0.36 14.25
C MET A 203 8.80 -1.41 15.33
N THR A 204 9.63 -1.06 16.30
CA THR A 204 9.95 -1.95 17.44
C THR A 204 8.71 -2.21 18.28
N GLU A 205 7.98 -1.17 18.66
CA GLU A 205 6.78 -1.29 19.50
C GLU A 205 5.62 -1.99 18.76
N LEU A 206 5.43 -1.70 17.47
CA LEU A 206 4.43 -2.38 16.65
C LEU A 206 4.73 -3.88 16.48
N ARG A 207 5.99 -4.28 16.32
CA ARG A 207 6.38 -5.70 16.29
C ARG A 207 6.16 -6.40 17.62
N LYS A 208 6.38 -5.70 18.76
CA LYS A 208 6.01 -6.22 20.08
C LYS A 208 4.49 -6.40 20.21
N LEU A 209 3.72 -5.43 19.72
CA LEU A 209 2.26 -5.49 19.71
C LEU A 209 1.76 -6.68 18.88
N ALA A 210 2.33 -6.91 17.70
CA ALA A 210 1.97 -8.02 16.83
C ALA A 210 2.19 -9.40 17.46
N LYS A 211 3.16 -9.52 18.39
CA LYS A 211 3.36 -10.77 19.15
C LYS A 211 2.24 -11.04 20.17
N ARG A 212 1.61 -9.99 20.68
CA ARG A 212 0.52 -10.08 21.69
C ARG A 212 -0.86 -10.20 21.06
N ARG A 213 -1.10 -9.55 19.91
CA ARG A 213 -2.41 -9.46 19.26
C ARG A 213 -2.47 -10.35 18.02
N LYS A 214 -3.24 -11.45 18.10
CA LYS A 214 -3.34 -12.46 17.03
C LYS A 214 -3.90 -11.91 15.72
N ILE A 215 -4.75 -10.89 15.81
CA ILE A 215 -5.36 -10.25 14.65
C ILE A 215 -4.34 -9.48 13.77
N ILE A 216 -3.16 -9.14 14.30
CA ILE A 216 -2.08 -8.54 13.51
C ILE A 216 -1.38 -9.64 12.72
N GLY A 217 -1.55 -9.64 11.41
CA GLY A 217 -0.89 -10.58 10.49
C GLY A 217 0.51 -10.14 10.09
N ASP A 218 0.67 -8.83 9.79
CA ASP A 218 1.95 -8.26 9.38
C ASP A 218 2.14 -6.84 9.90
N VAL A 219 3.39 -6.47 10.14
CA VAL A 219 3.83 -5.11 10.48
C VAL A 219 5.03 -4.75 9.62
N ARG A 220 4.85 -3.81 8.72
CA ARG A 220 5.85 -3.34 7.78
C ARG A 220 6.00 -1.83 7.82
N GLY A 221 7.20 -1.33 7.49
CA GLY A 221 7.45 0.10 7.48
C GLY A 221 8.91 0.48 7.57
N VAL A 222 9.18 1.75 7.30
CA VAL A 222 10.49 2.40 7.41
C VAL A 222 10.31 3.87 7.75
N GLY A 223 11.10 4.39 8.70
CA GLY A 223 10.93 5.75 9.19
C GLY A 223 9.49 5.99 9.70
N LEU A 224 8.90 7.10 9.32
CA LEU A 224 7.51 7.47 9.64
C LEU A 224 6.51 7.05 8.53
N PHE A 225 6.73 5.87 7.97
CA PHE A 225 5.83 5.21 7.04
C PHE A 225 5.64 3.76 7.49
N ALA A 226 4.47 3.42 8.01
CA ALA A 226 4.19 2.08 8.51
C ALA A 226 2.76 1.62 8.20
N GLY A 227 2.61 0.29 8.07
CA GLY A 227 1.35 -0.40 7.92
C GLY A 227 1.21 -1.55 8.89
N ILE A 228 0.01 -1.75 9.41
CA ILE A 228 -0.35 -2.88 10.27
C ILE A 228 -1.48 -3.62 9.57
N GLU A 229 -1.22 -4.81 9.08
CA GLU A 229 -2.22 -5.60 8.37
C GLU A 229 -2.99 -6.48 9.35
N LEU A 230 -4.31 -6.30 9.37
CA LEU A 230 -5.20 -7.07 10.23
C LEU A 230 -5.78 -8.26 9.46
N VAL A 231 -5.68 -9.45 10.06
CA VAL A 231 -6.15 -10.72 9.48
C VAL A 231 -6.90 -11.52 10.52
N ARG A 232 -7.86 -12.31 10.08
CA ARG A 232 -8.59 -13.26 10.93
C ARG A 232 -7.84 -14.57 11.13
N ASP A 233 -7.00 -14.90 10.15
CA ASP A 233 -6.13 -16.07 10.19
C ASP A 233 -4.75 -15.72 9.60
N ARG A 234 -3.67 -16.09 10.28
CA ARG A 234 -2.30 -15.74 9.87
C ARG A 234 -1.74 -16.64 8.77
N ILE A 235 -2.31 -17.82 8.58
CA ILE A 235 -1.87 -18.78 7.54
C ILE A 235 -2.56 -18.43 6.24
N GLU A 236 -3.91 -18.39 6.27
CA GLU A 236 -4.73 -18.02 5.12
C GLU A 236 -4.68 -16.53 4.81
N ARG A 237 -4.26 -15.72 5.80
CA ARG A 237 -4.19 -14.25 5.71
C ARG A 237 -5.53 -13.61 5.33
N SER A 238 -6.64 -14.22 5.80
CA SER A 238 -8.00 -13.71 5.53
C SER A 238 -8.18 -12.30 6.06
N PRO A 239 -8.58 -11.31 5.23
CA PRO A 239 -8.64 -9.91 5.64
C PRO A 239 -9.64 -9.65 6.77
N ALA A 240 -9.23 -8.88 7.78
CA ALA A 240 -10.06 -8.43 8.88
C ALA A 240 -10.63 -7.02 8.62
N THR A 241 -11.34 -6.84 7.50
CA THR A 241 -11.83 -5.54 7.01
C THR A 241 -12.79 -4.87 7.97
N SER A 242 -13.76 -5.61 8.53
CA SER A 242 -14.73 -5.06 9.50
C SER A 242 -14.06 -4.67 10.80
N GLU A 243 -13.09 -5.46 11.23
CA GLU A 243 -12.31 -5.22 12.43
C GLU A 243 -11.40 -3.99 12.26
N ALA A 244 -10.78 -3.82 11.10
CA ALA A 244 -9.98 -2.64 10.79
C ALA A 244 -10.83 -1.36 10.81
N LYS A 245 -12.03 -1.38 10.22
CA LYS A 245 -12.97 -0.24 10.27
C LYS A 245 -13.40 0.08 11.70
N HIS A 246 -13.63 -0.94 12.52
CA HIS A 246 -13.94 -0.77 13.94
C HIS A 246 -12.77 -0.12 14.68
N VAL A 247 -11.54 -0.62 14.49
CA VAL A 247 -10.32 -0.04 15.09
C VAL A 247 -10.17 1.42 14.70
N VAL A 248 -10.31 1.78 13.43
CA VAL A 248 -10.22 3.18 12.96
C VAL A 248 -11.24 4.06 13.67
N SER A 249 -12.49 3.59 13.82
CA SER A 249 -13.54 4.34 14.53
C SER A 249 -13.22 4.51 16.01
N ARG A 250 -12.79 3.43 16.71
CA ARG A 250 -12.45 3.47 18.13
C ARG A 250 -11.23 4.33 18.42
N MET A 251 -10.21 4.30 17.57
CA MET A 251 -9.04 5.19 17.68
C MET A 251 -9.45 6.66 17.57
N LYS A 252 -10.35 7.00 16.65
CA LYS A 252 -10.93 8.35 16.53
C LYS A 252 -11.63 8.78 17.81
N ASP A 253 -12.44 7.91 18.44
CA ASP A 253 -13.11 8.21 19.72
C ASP A 253 -12.09 8.53 20.82
N ARG A 254 -10.90 7.92 20.75
CA ARG A 254 -9.77 8.16 21.65
C ARG A 254 -8.86 9.31 21.19
N LYS A 255 -9.31 10.15 20.24
CA LYS A 255 -8.63 11.35 19.72
C LYS A 255 -7.36 11.04 18.92
N ILE A 256 -7.24 9.85 18.37
CA ILE A 256 -6.14 9.45 17.47
C ILE A 256 -6.73 9.16 16.09
N LEU A 257 -6.34 9.95 15.10
CA LEU A 257 -6.77 9.78 13.71
C LEU A 257 -5.81 8.85 12.96
N ILE A 258 -6.32 7.70 12.57
CA ILE A 258 -5.68 6.77 11.65
C ILE A 258 -6.66 6.44 10.51
N SER A 259 -6.18 5.79 9.46
CA SER A 259 -7.03 5.30 8.39
C SER A 259 -6.63 3.89 7.99
N SER A 260 -7.51 3.20 7.27
CA SER A 260 -7.19 1.94 6.61
C SER A 260 -7.00 2.14 5.11
N ASP A 261 -6.17 1.30 4.51
CA ASP A 261 -5.89 1.23 3.07
C ASP A 261 -5.71 -0.25 2.64
N GLY A 262 -5.25 -0.43 1.42
CA GLY A 262 -5.05 -1.74 0.81
C GLY A 262 -6.29 -2.21 0.03
N PRO A 263 -6.16 -3.31 -0.73
CA PRO A 263 -7.24 -3.81 -1.58
C PRO A 263 -8.48 -4.23 -0.77
N ASP A 264 -8.30 -4.64 0.48
CA ASP A 264 -9.36 -5.14 1.36
C ASP A 264 -9.68 -4.18 2.53
N ASP A 265 -9.16 -2.94 2.53
CA ASP A 265 -9.33 -1.95 3.60
C ASP A 265 -8.94 -2.47 5.01
N ASN A 266 -8.04 -3.43 5.10
CA ASN A 266 -7.66 -4.11 6.35
C ASN A 266 -6.27 -3.73 6.87
N ILE A 267 -5.62 -2.74 6.27
CA ILE A 267 -4.28 -2.30 6.63
C ILE A 267 -4.37 -0.92 7.29
N LEU A 268 -4.08 -0.86 8.58
CA LEU A 268 -4.01 0.40 9.30
C LEU A 268 -2.78 1.18 8.84
N LYS A 269 -3.01 2.38 8.32
CA LYS A 269 -1.97 3.24 7.77
C LYS A 269 -1.48 4.24 8.79
N LEU A 270 -0.18 4.24 9.04
CA LEU A 270 0.50 5.17 9.93
C LEU A 270 1.51 6.01 9.14
N LYS A 271 1.16 7.29 8.96
CA LYS A 271 2.04 8.32 8.40
C LYS A 271 1.93 9.60 9.23
N PRO A 272 2.48 9.58 10.45
CA PRO A 272 2.38 10.74 11.33
C PRO A 272 3.18 11.94 10.79
N PRO A 273 2.96 13.15 11.34
CA PRO A 273 3.80 14.31 11.05
C PRO A 273 5.28 14.03 11.32
N MET A 274 6.17 14.70 10.59
CA MET A 274 7.62 14.51 10.74
C MET A 274 8.16 14.91 12.13
N VAL A 275 7.41 15.71 12.88
CA VAL A 275 7.69 16.12 14.26
C VAL A 275 7.16 15.14 15.31
N PHE A 276 6.68 13.97 14.92
CA PHE A 276 6.18 12.94 15.84
C PHE A 276 7.28 12.51 16.81
N THR A 277 6.94 12.29 18.08
CA THR A 277 7.91 11.99 19.14
C THR A 277 7.81 10.54 19.62
N ILE A 278 8.78 10.11 20.44
CA ILE A 278 8.76 8.81 21.11
C ILE A 278 7.52 8.69 22.02
N GLU A 279 7.16 9.75 22.73
CA GLU A 279 5.98 9.80 23.61
C GLU A 279 4.69 9.63 22.79
N ASN A 280 4.62 10.26 21.62
CA ASN A 280 3.49 10.09 20.72
C ASN A 280 3.38 8.63 20.22
N VAL A 281 4.50 7.98 19.91
CA VAL A 281 4.54 6.55 19.55
C VAL A 281 4.01 5.70 20.70
N ASN A 282 4.49 5.92 21.93
CA ASN A 282 4.09 5.15 23.09
C ASN A 282 2.58 5.31 23.35
N HIS A 283 2.05 6.52 23.25
CA HIS A 283 0.63 6.80 23.38
C HIS A 283 -0.20 6.14 22.28
N LEU A 284 0.24 6.24 21.02
CA LEU A 284 -0.41 5.59 19.88
C LEU A 284 -0.49 4.07 20.08
N VAL A 285 0.64 3.44 20.42
CA VAL A 285 0.73 1.97 20.52
C VAL A 285 -0.04 1.45 21.72
N SER A 286 0.01 2.13 22.89
CA SER A 286 -0.78 1.72 24.05
C SER A 286 -2.28 1.83 23.79
N THR A 287 -2.73 2.91 23.17
CA THR A 287 -4.15 3.10 22.83
C THR A 287 -4.61 2.07 21.78
N LEU A 288 -3.75 1.78 20.80
CA LEU A 288 -4.04 0.77 19.79
C LEU A 288 -4.11 -0.64 20.41
N ASP A 289 -3.25 -0.96 21.38
CA ASP A 289 -3.26 -2.24 22.10
C ASP A 289 -4.59 -2.47 22.82
N GLU A 290 -5.10 -1.44 23.54
CA GLU A 290 -6.41 -1.48 24.21
C GLU A 290 -7.57 -1.68 23.22
N VAL A 291 -7.53 -0.98 22.08
CA VAL A 291 -8.58 -1.10 21.05
C VAL A 291 -8.55 -2.47 20.36
N LEU A 292 -7.36 -3.02 20.13
CA LEU A 292 -7.23 -4.35 19.55
C LEU A 292 -7.68 -5.46 20.51
N GLU A 293 -7.55 -5.25 21.82
CA GLU A 293 -8.10 -6.18 22.82
C GLU A 293 -9.64 -6.28 22.72
N GLU A 294 -10.32 -5.15 22.53
CA GLU A 294 -11.78 -5.13 22.31
C GLU A 294 -12.18 -6.01 21.10
N VAL A 295 -11.33 -6.02 20.06
CA VAL A 295 -11.57 -6.80 18.83
C VAL A 295 -11.26 -8.29 19.01
N ASP A 296 -10.14 -8.63 19.67
CA ASP A 296 -9.74 -10.02 19.93
C ASP A 296 -10.82 -10.75 20.73
N ILE A 297 -11.37 -10.13 21.77
CA ILE A 297 -12.48 -10.67 22.58
C ILE A 297 -13.74 -10.89 21.71
N GLY A 298 -14.00 -9.99 20.76
CA GLY A 298 -15.14 -10.09 19.85
C GLY A 298 -15.01 -11.23 18.85
N VAL A 299 -13.80 -11.53 18.41
CA VAL A 299 -13.49 -12.64 17.50
C VAL A 299 -13.63 -13.98 18.22
N GLU A 300 -13.10 -14.10 19.43
CA GLU A 300 -13.21 -15.34 20.22
C GLU A 300 -14.66 -15.71 20.52
N LYS A 301 -15.52 -14.72 20.83
CA LYS A 301 -16.96 -14.95 21.03
C LYS A 301 -17.72 -15.39 19.77
N LYS A 302 -17.26 -15.01 18.58
CA LYS A 302 -17.86 -15.44 17.29
C LYS A 302 -17.41 -16.84 16.87
N TYR A 303 -16.30 -17.33 17.38
CA TYR A 303 -15.73 -18.64 17.08
C TYR A 303 -15.90 -19.69 18.18
N GLU A 304 -16.60 -19.39 19.29
CA GLU A 304 -17.04 -20.46 20.15
C GLU A 304 -18.02 -21.34 19.33
N PRO A 305 -17.68 -22.58 19.02
CA PRO A 305 -18.60 -23.47 18.34
C PRO A 305 -19.81 -23.61 19.26
N THR A 306 -20.97 -23.27 18.76
CA THR A 306 -22.26 -23.45 19.44
C THR A 306 -22.53 -24.93 19.65
N THR A 307 -21.75 -25.55 20.53
CA THR A 307 -21.93 -26.96 20.95
C THR A 307 -23.26 -27.17 21.67
N THR A 308 -23.95 -26.08 21.99
CA THR A 308 -25.25 -26.11 22.67
C THR A 308 -26.43 -26.30 21.70
N ILE A 309 -26.29 -25.97 20.41
CA ILE A 309 -27.40 -26.13 19.44
C ILE A 309 -27.46 -27.54 18.89
N LEU A 310 -26.34 -28.28 18.77
CA LEU A 310 -26.36 -29.66 18.29
C LEU A 310 -27.00 -30.63 19.28
N LYS A 311 -26.98 -30.39 20.59
CA LYS A 311 -27.63 -31.24 21.59
C LYS A 311 -29.15 -31.03 21.69
N ALA A 312 -29.65 -29.86 21.30
CA ALA A 312 -31.09 -29.57 21.33
C ALA A 312 -31.82 -30.05 20.05
N THR A 313 -31.13 -30.25 18.93
CA THR A 313 -31.72 -30.70 17.68
C THR A 313 -31.78 -32.22 17.59
N ILE A 314 -30.90 -32.94 18.28
CA ILE A 314 -30.90 -34.44 18.28
C ILE A 314 -31.98 -35.00 19.22
N SER A 315 -32.47 -34.23 20.22
CA SER A 315 -33.51 -34.71 21.13
C SER A 315 -34.96 -34.46 20.63
N LYS A 316 -35.14 -33.91 19.45
CA LYS A 316 -36.46 -33.63 18.83
C LYS A 316 -36.73 -34.39 17.49
N MET A 317 -35.85 -35.30 17.09
CA MET A 317 -36.05 -36.13 15.89
C MET A 317 -36.25 -37.60 16.23
N ASP A 318 -37.12 -37.89 17.19
CA ASP A 318 -37.74 -39.21 17.29
C ASP A 318 -39.24 -39.03 17.14
N VAL A 319 -39.82 -39.87 16.24
CA VAL A 319 -41.24 -40.04 15.94
C VAL A 319 -41.86 -39.08 14.92
N GLU A 320 -41.85 -39.45 13.66
CA GLU A 320 -43.04 -39.84 12.93
C GLU A 320 -42.67 -40.29 11.49
N THR A 321 -42.80 -41.58 11.28
CA THR A 321 -42.88 -42.16 9.94
C THR A 321 -44.32 -42.02 9.44
N ASP A 322 -44.53 -41.36 8.32
CA ASP A 322 -45.67 -41.71 7.48
C ASP A 322 -45.36 -41.52 5.98
N ASN A 323 -45.73 -42.60 5.25
CA ASN A 323 -45.61 -42.76 3.83
C ASN A 323 -46.54 -41.82 3.05
N THR A 324 -46.03 -41.12 2.04
CA THR A 324 -46.76 -40.97 0.78
C THR A 324 -45.83 -40.55 -0.37
N THR A 325 -45.96 -41.30 -1.42
CA THR A 325 -45.37 -41.14 -2.76
C THR A 325 -45.95 -39.91 -3.51
N CYS A 326 -45.20 -39.14 -4.25
CA CYS A 326 -45.34 -38.97 -5.71
C CYS A 326 -44.64 -37.73 -6.26
N SER A 327 -43.82 -37.96 -7.22
CA SER A 327 -43.60 -37.33 -8.55
C SER A 327 -43.20 -35.84 -8.70
N SER A 328 -42.11 -35.72 -9.44
CA SER A 328 -41.83 -34.74 -10.52
C SER A 328 -41.46 -33.29 -10.17
N GLY A 329 -40.21 -32.92 -10.49
CA GLY A 329 -40.02 -31.75 -11.32
C GLY A 329 -39.23 -30.59 -10.77
N LYS A 330 -37.99 -30.48 -11.23
CA LYS A 330 -37.15 -29.27 -11.49
C LYS A 330 -36.62 -28.46 -10.30
N PRO A 331 -35.31 -28.11 -10.35
CA PRO A 331 -34.70 -27.28 -9.34
C PRO A 331 -34.96 -25.79 -9.60
N LEU A 332 -35.31 -25.09 -8.53
CA LEU A 332 -35.40 -23.61 -8.51
C LEU A 332 -34.04 -23.04 -8.17
N LEU A 333 -33.50 -22.24 -9.10
CA LEU A 333 -32.37 -21.36 -8.86
C LEU A 333 -32.88 -20.16 -8.03
N VAL A 334 -32.33 -19.96 -6.83
CA VAL A 334 -32.50 -18.71 -6.07
C VAL A 334 -31.23 -17.89 -6.28
N ARG A 335 -31.36 -16.77 -6.99
CA ARG A 335 -30.38 -15.68 -6.99
C ARG A 335 -30.55 -14.91 -5.68
N ALA A 336 -29.47 -14.76 -4.92
CA ALA A 336 -29.38 -13.75 -3.89
C ALA A 336 -28.69 -12.51 -4.49
N ASN A 337 -29.29 -11.36 -4.25
CA ASN A 337 -28.75 -10.03 -4.58
C ASN A 337 -27.62 -9.64 -3.61
#